data_946da6aee059e273c37897d8662306e4
#
_entry.id   946da6aee059e273c37897d8662306e4
#
_cell.length_a   1.000
_cell.length_b   1.000
_cell.length_c   1.000
_cell.angle_alpha   90.00
_cell.angle_beta   90.00
_cell.angle_gamma   90.00
#
_symmetry.space_group_name_H-M   'P 1'
#
loop_
_entity.id
_entity.type
_entity.pdbx_description
1 polymer ?
#
loop_
_entity_poly.entity_id
_entity_poly.type
_entity_poly.pdbx_seq_one_letter_code
_entity_poly.pdbx_strand_id
1 'polypeptide(L)'
;LIPCDTTALAASPELPSALPPGRAAALFDAGGVDAAAAIAPGAAWAPQPWAVRWGVPLTRFNRVEGLSSGIAARRVLGAGWAVDATARLGLADRVPNVELGVERARPTHVGRLGAYTRLVGSDDYVAPFTLGASLQGAFDALDEAFYFRAHGAELTVAPGHSVAGGGVTARLFAEGQHGAAARARTTLASLLGGGERFADGIVDTLPVRAGWSVGASLRWRPTWGSAPLPEAWERWRVRGDLRLEAAGGSWGYGRAALDLGGELALPARWRLATTASGGAHLGTLPVHRWWNLGGWQTVRGHRAGERRGSTMWMVRSELAHGAGRAVVPYLFHDIGWAGTAGAPGGRATLQGAGAGLAALQ
;
A
#
# COMPACT_ATOMS: atom_id res chain seq x y z
N LEU A 1 -21.21 -20.98 -23.82
CA LEU A 1 -20.17 -21.75 -24.51
C LEU A 1 -19.65 -20.87 -25.64
N ILE A 2 -18.46 -20.33 -25.50
CA ILE A 2 -17.76 -19.62 -26.56
C ILE A 2 -17.23 -20.69 -27.53
N PRO A 3 -17.60 -20.68 -28.84
CA PRO A 3 -17.06 -21.64 -29.77
C PRO A 3 -15.53 -21.46 -29.87
N CYS A 4 -14.78 -22.51 -29.68
CA CYS A 4 -13.32 -22.50 -29.86
C CYS A 4 -12.89 -22.50 -31.34
N ASP A 5 -13.76 -22.08 -32.24
CA ASP A 5 -13.48 -21.98 -33.69
C ASP A 5 -13.00 -20.55 -34.00
N THR A 6 -11.69 -20.42 -34.15
CA THR A 6 -11.02 -19.15 -34.48
C THR A 6 -11.41 -18.62 -35.85
N THR A 7 -11.90 -19.48 -36.78
CA THR A 7 -12.36 -19.05 -38.11
C THR A 7 -13.75 -18.42 -38.02
N ALA A 8 -14.63 -18.90 -37.14
CA ALA A 8 -15.93 -18.29 -36.87
C ALA A 8 -15.80 -16.94 -36.18
N LEU A 9 -14.78 -16.78 -35.32
CA LEU A 9 -14.46 -15.49 -34.67
C LEU A 9 -13.94 -14.46 -35.69
N ALA A 10 -13.08 -14.88 -36.63
CA ALA A 10 -12.54 -13.99 -37.66
C ALA A 10 -13.58 -13.53 -38.68
N ALA A 11 -14.69 -14.28 -38.82
CA ALA A 11 -15.82 -13.97 -39.72
C ALA A 11 -16.95 -13.20 -39.00
N SER A 12 -16.82 -12.87 -37.72
CA SER A 12 -17.86 -12.16 -36.97
C SER A 12 -17.97 -10.70 -37.42
N PRO A 13 -19.18 -10.24 -37.84
CA PRO A 13 -19.39 -8.85 -38.22
C PRO A 13 -19.27 -7.85 -37.08
N GLU A 14 -19.15 -8.33 -35.86
CA GLU A 14 -18.98 -7.50 -34.64
C GLU A 14 -17.52 -7.16 -34.32
N LEU A 15 -16.57 -7.85 -34.97
CA LEU A 15 -15.15 -7.46 -34.86
C LEU A 15 -14.90 -6.28 -35.80
N PRO A 16 -14.50 -5.11 -35.28
CA PRO A 16 -14.18 -3.98 -36.13
C PRO A 16 -13.10 -4.37 -37.13
N SER A 17 -13.33 -4.14 -38.40
CA SER A 17 -12.43 -4.35 -39.55
C SER A 17 -11.14 -3.50 -39.51
N ALA A 18 -10.71 -3.07 -38.34
CA ALA A 18 -9.60 -2.17 -38.09
C ALA A 18 -8.24 -2.85 -37.89
N LEU A 19 -8.16 -4.17 -37.94
CA LEU A 19 -6.86 -4.85 -38.00
C LEU A 19 -6.53 -5.16 -39.48
N PRO A 20 -5.46 -4.56 -40.03
CA PRO A 20 -5.00 -4.90 -41.38
C PRO A 20 -4.73 -6.40 -41.49
N PRO A 21 -5.09 -7.08 -42.63
CA PRO A 21 -5.00 -8.54 -42.78
C PRO A 21 -3.57 -9.05 -42.74
N GLY A 22 -2.64 -8.66 -42.17
CA GLY A 22 -1.29 -9.14 -41.88
C GLY A 22 -0.88 -9.02 -40.42
N ARG A 23 -1.58 -8.18 -39.66
CA ARG A 23 -1.25 -8.01 -38.20
C ARG A 23 -1.96 -9.01 -37.30
N ALA A 24 -3.12 -9.49 -37.69
CA ALA A 24 -3.81 -10.56 -36.97
C ALA A 24 -3.01 -11.88 -37.05
N ALA A 25 -2.43 -12.21 -38.21
CA ALA A 25 -1.58 -13.37 -38.40
C ALA A 25 -0.26 -13.27 -37.60
N ALA A 26 0.33 -12.06 -37.45
CA ALA A 26 1.55 -11.84 -36.70
C ALA A 26 1.33 -11.85 -35.17
N LEU A 27 0.11 -11.58 -34.71
CA LEU A 27 -0.25 -11.72 -33.27
C LEU A 27 -0.54 -13.19 -32.90
N PHE A 28 -0.80 -14.04 -33.88
CA PHE A 28 -1.06 -15.48 -33.72
C PHE A 28 -0.02 -16.34 -34.43
N ASP A 29 1.17 -15.78 -34.73
CA ASP A 29 2.31 -16.57 -35.18
C ASP A 29 2.68 -17.62 -34.12
N ALA A 30 3.23 -18.76 -34.54
CA ALA A 30 3.48 -19.92 -33.70
C ALA A 30 4.20 -19.59 -32.38
N GLY A 31 5.06 -18.56 -32.38
CA GLY A 31 5.68 -18.02 -31.16
C GLY A 31 4.70 -17.30 -30.22
N GLY A 32 3.63 -16.68 -30.76
CA GLY A 32 2.58 -16.05 -29.94
C GLY A 32 1.61 -17.06 -29.35
N VAL A 33 1.35 -18.17 -30.03
CA VAL A 33 0.54 -19.29 -29.51
C VAL A 33 1.27 -20.03 -28.41
N ASP A 34 2.59 -20.21 -28.51
CA ASP A 34 3.39 -20.78 -27.44
C ASP A 34 3.47 -19.85 -26.21
N ALA A 35 3.53 -18.53 -26.41
CA ALA A 35 3.44 -17.57 -25.34
C ALA A 35 2.04 -17.52 -24.71
N ALA A 36 0.96 -17.65 -25.51
CA ALA A 36 -0.42 -17.77 -25.04
C ALA A 36 -0.69 -19.13 -24.38
N ALA A 37 -0.08 -20.21 -24.86
CA ALA A 37 -0.13 -21.54 -24.22
C ALA A 37 0.65 -21.55 -22.90
N ALA A 38 1.72 -20.76 -22.77
CA ALA A 38 2.41 -20.54 -21.51
C ALA A 38 1.57 -19.76 -20.48
N ILE A 39 0.55 -19.02 -20.96
CA ILE A 39 -0.46 -18.34 -20.15
C ILE A 39 -1.69 -19.23 -19.94
N ALA A 40 -1.75 -20.42 -20.56
CA ALA A 40 -2.86 -21.35 -20.38
C ALA A 40 -3.09 -21.63 -18.88
N PRO A 41 -4.35 -21.64 -18.42
CA PRO A 41 -4.67 -21.86 -16.99
C PRO A 41 -4.01 -23.10 -16.39
N GLY A 42 -3.72 -24.12 -17.20
CA GLY A 42 -3.03 -25.33 -16.79
C GLY A 42 -1.55 -25.11 -16.44
N ALA A 43 -0.83 -24.23 -17.13
CA ALA A 43 0.58 -23.98 -16.86
C ALA A 43 0.80 -23.21 -15.55
N ALA A 44 -0.11 -22.28 -15.21
CA ALA A 44 -0.07 -21.55 -13.95
C ALA A 44 -0.34 -22.43 -12.71
N TRP A 45 -0.91 -23.62 -12.92
CA TRP A 45 -1.25 -24.57 -11.85
C TRP A 45 -0.27 -25.75 -11.74
N ALA A 46 0.68 -25.86 -12.65
CA ALA A 46 1.72 -26.87 -12.60
C ALA A 46 2.84 -26.49 -11.58
N PRO A 47 3.51 -27.45 -10.96
CA PRO A 47 4.69 -27.18 -10.14
C PRO A 47 5.77 -26.47 -10.93
N GLN A 48 6.37 -25.42 -10.34
CA GLN A 48 7.42 -24.64 -10.97
C GLN A 48 8.71 -24.71 -10.16
N PRO A 49 9.89 -24.46 -10.78
CA PRO A 49 11.15 -24.35 -10.06
C PRO A 49 11.11 -23.19 -9.06
N TRP A 50 12.09 -23.14 -8.15
CA TRP A 50 12.26 -22.01 -7.27
C TRP A 50 12.57 -20.74 -8.04
N ALA A 51 11.76 -19.71 -7.84
CA ALA A 51 12.06 -18.35 -8.28
C ALA A 51 12.72 -17.60 -7.14
N VAL A 52 14.00 -17.27 -7.33
CA VAL A 52 14.80 -16.53 -6.34
C VAL A 52 14.99 -15.10 -6.84
N ARG A 53 14.78 -14.11 -5.97
CA ARG A 53 14.92 -12.68 -6.26
C ARG A 53 15.81 -12.03 -5.21
N TRP A 54 16.62 -11.09 -5.64
CA TRP A 54 17.46 -10.23 -4.80
C TRP A 54 17.62 -8.86 -5.46
N GLY A 55 18.37 -7.97 -4.82
CA GLY A 55 18.71 -6.64 -5.37
C GLY A 55 17.64 -5.59 -5.11
N VAL A 56 17.49 -4.64 -6.00
CA VAL A 56 16.69 -3.43 -5.85
C VAL A 56 15.25 -3.67 -5.34
N PRO A 57 14.50 -4.67 -5.83
CA PRO A 57 13.13 -4.91 -5.35
C PRO A 57 13.05 -5.31 -3.86
N LEU A 58 14.15 -5.78 -3.27
CA LEU A 58 14.24 -6.17 -1.87
C LEU A 58 15.10 -5.22 -1.05
N THR A 59 15.58 -4.15 -1.66
CA THR A 59 16.40 -3.12 -1.02
C THR A 59 15.51 -1.96 -0.63
N ARG A 60 15.66 -1.49 0.61
CA ARG A 60 14.96 -0.31 1.14
C ARG A 60 15.86 0.48 2.07
N PHE A 61 15.53 1.74 2.28
CA PHE A 61 16.20 2.60 3.23
C PHE A 61 15.17 3.23 4.17
N ASN A 62 15.46 3.20 5.46
CA ASN A 62 14.67 3.89 6.49
C ASN A 62 15.57 4.18 7.71
N ARG A 63 15.11 5.05 8.60
CA ARG A 63 15.91 5.45 9.78
C ARG A 63 16.12 4.36 10.82
N VAL A 64 15.37 3.25 10.80
CA VAL A 64 15.56 2.12 11.72
C VAL A 64 16.64 1.18 11.21
N GLU A 65 16.47 0.68 10.01
CA GLU A 65 17.35 -0.34 9.40
C GLU A 65 18.58 0.27 8.72
N GLY A 66 18.53 1.58 8.36
CA GLY A 66 19.43 2.16 7.40
C GLY A 66 19.20 1.55 6.02
N LEU A 67 20.27 1.27 5.29
CA LEU A 67 20.17 0.46 4.09
C LEU A 67 19.89 -1.00 4.48
N SER A 68 18.80 -1.54 3.97
CA SER A 68 18.37 -2.93 4.21
C SER A 68 18.24 -3.62 2.85
N SER A 69 18.77 -4.83 2.75
CA SER A 69 18.66 -5.66 1.55
C SER A 69 18.35 -7.11 1.92
N GLY A 70 17.92 -7.90 0.94
CA GLY A 70 17.50 -9.26 1.23
C GLY A 70 17.41 -10.17 0.02
N ILE A 71 16.93 -11.37 0.29
CA ILE A 71 16.63 -12.41 -0.67
C ILE A 71 15.20 -12.91 -0.46
N ALA A 72 14.51 -13.19 -1.54
CA ALA A 72 13.20 -13.84 -1.53
C ALA A 72 13.22 -15.05 -2.44
N ALA A 73 12.58 -16.13 -2.00
CA ALA A 73 12.40 -17.35 -2.77
C ALA A 73 10.90 -17.70 -2.78
N ARG A 74 10.37 -18.09 -3.93
CA ARG A 74 8.99 -18.57 -4.10
C ARG A 74 8.98 -19.79 -4.97
N ARG A 75 8.11 -20.75 -4.65
CA ARG A 75 7.86 -21.93 -5.47
C ARG A 75 6.37 -22.21 -5.57
N VAL A 76 5.88 -22.37 -6.78
CA VAL A 76 4.55 -22.91 -7.06
C VAL A 76 4.63 -24.43 -6.98
N LEU A 77 3.78 -25.03 -6.14
CA LEU A 77 3.74 -26.47 -5.89
C LEU A 77 2.72 -27.20 -6.77
N GLY A 78 1.87 -26.44 -7.47
CA GLY A 78 0.75 -26.95 -8.26
C GLY A 78 -0.59 -26.85 -7.52
N ALA A 79 -1.69 -27.07 -8.24
CA ALA A 79 -3.07 -26.97 -7.73
C ALA A 79 -3.37 -25.67 -6.95
N GLY A 80 -2.73 -24.56 -7.34
CA GLY A 80 -2.86 -23.25 -6.69
C GLY A 80 -2.08 -23.08 -5.39
N TRP A 81 -1.28 -24.06 -4.99
CA TRP A 81 -0.41 -23.96 -3.83
C TRP A 81 0.93 -23.31 -4.17
N ALA A 82 1.41 -22.44 -3.32
CA ALA A 82 2.75 -21.87 -3.39
C ALA A 82 3.32 -21.71 -1.98
N VAL A 83 4.65 -21.72 -1.89
CA VAL A 83 5.40 -21.40 -0.68
C VAL A 83 6.34 -20.25 -0.99
N ASP A 84 6.54 -19.37 -0.01
CA ASP A 84 7.47 -18.26 -0.13
C ASP A 84 8.26 -18.05 1.17
N ALA A 85 9.47 -17.55 0.99
CA ALA A 85 10.32 -17.11 2.09
C ALA A 85 11.02 -15.81 1.70
N THR A 86 11.12 -14.88 2.62
CA THR A 86 11.88 -13.63 2.45
C THR A 86 12.73 -13.40 3.68
N ALA A 87 14.00 -13.07 3.47
CA ALA A 87 14.90 -12.64 4.53
C ALA A 87 15.55 -11.32 4.15
N ARG A 88 15.60 -10.36 5.10
CA ARG A 88 16.25 -9.06 4.94
C ARG A 88 17.08 -8.74 6.17
N LEU A 89 18.14 -7.97 5.97
CA LEU A 89 18.99 -7.47 7.05
C LEU A 89 19.26 -5.98 6.84
N GLY A 90 19.01 -5.18 7.86
CA GLY A 90 19.40 -3.78 7.92
C GLY A 90 20.83 -3.61 8.38
N LEU A 91 21.57 -2.68 7.78
CA LEU A 91 22.97 -2.43 8.16
C LEU A 91 23.10 -1.65 9.47
N ALA A 92 22.11 -0.80 9.80
CA ALA A 92 22.16 0.05 10.99
C ALA A 92 21.72 -0.70 12.26
N ASP A 93 20.63 -1.47 12.21
CA ASP A 93 20.07 -2.17 13.36
C ASP A 93 20.55 -3.63 13.50
N ARG A 94 20.98 -4.22 12.38
CA ARG A 94 21.45 -5.61 12.29
C ARG A 94 20.44 -6.65 12.79
N VAL A 95 19.15 -6.31 12.75
CA VAL A 95 18.09 -7.21 13.15
C VAL A 95 17.49 -7.86 11.91
N PRO A 96 17.50 -9.20 11.82
CA PRO A 96 16.93 -9.88 10.66
C PRO A 96 15.41 -9.74 10.62
N ASN A 97 14.89 -9.53 9.42
CA ASN A 97 13.47 -9.62 9.11
C ASN A 97 13.28 -10.90 8.28
N VAL A 98 12.46 -11.81 8.75
CA VAL A 98 12.18 -13.09 8.08
C VAL A 98 10.68 -13.28 7.97
N GLU A 99 10.24 -13.63 6.78
CA GLU A 99 8.83 -13.91 6.50
C GLU A 99 8.75 -15.25 5.74
N LEU A 100 7.88 -16.14 6.20
CA LEU A 100 7.60 -17.43 5.58
C LEU A 100 6.11 -17.49 5.26
N GLY A 101 5.73 -18.07 4.15
CA GLY A 101 4.34 -18.18 3.75
C GLY A 101 4.00 -19.43 3.00
N VAL A 102 2.78 -19.90 3.22
CA VAL A 102 2.11 -20.90 2.40
C VAL A 102 0.83 -20.28 1.88
N GLU A 103 0.67 -20.29 0.58
CA GLU A 103 -0.45 -19.68 -0.12
C GLU A 103 -1.25 -20.73 -0.87
N ARG A 104 -2.56 -20.55 -0.89
CA ARG A 104 -3.46 -21.26 -1.79
C ARG A 104 -4.30 -20.24 -2.57
N ALA A 105 -4.04 -20.16 -3.86
CA ALA A 105 -4.80 -19.34 -4.78
C ALA A 105 -5.98 -20.14 -5.35
N ARG A 106 -7.14 -19.49 -5.40
CA ARG A 106 -8.34 -19.91 -6.13
C ARG A 106 -8.84 -18.73 -6.96
N PRO A 107 -9.66 -18.94 -7.99
CA PRO A 107 -10.16 -17.85 -8.81
C PRO A 107 -10.86 -16.74 -8.01
N THR A 108 -11.64 -17.12 -6.99
CA THR A 108 -12.43 -16.19 -6.16
C THR A 108 -11.69 -15.64 -4.94
N HIS A 109 -10.69 -16.36 -4.44
CA HIS A 109 -9.96 -15.94 -3.23
C HIS A 109 -8.55 -16.51 -3.15
N VAL A 110 -7.70 -15.83 -2.42
CA VAL A 110 -6.34 -16.27 -2.08
C VAL A 110 -6.24 -16.33 -0.55
N GLY A 111 -5.95 -17.53 -0.03
CA GLY A 111 -5.65 -17.75 1.39
C GLY A 111 -4.15 -17.87 1.59
N ARG A 112 -3.59 -17.19 2.61
CA ARG A 112 -2.17 -17.28 2.97
C ARG A 112 -2.00 -17.43 4.47
N LEU A 113 -1.30 -18.47 4.86
CA LEU A 113 -0.78 -18.65 6.22
C LEU A 113 0.68 -18.18 6.23
N GLY A 114 1.03 -17.29 7.15
CA GLY A 114 2.38 -16.73 7.26
C GLY A 114 2.89 -16.75 8.69
N ALA A 115 4.21 -16.87 8.83
CA ALA A 115 4.94 -16.61 10.07
C ALA A 115 6.03 -15.59 9.79
N TYR A 116 6.29 -14.67 10.72
CA TYR A 116 7.20 -13.56 10.48
C TYR A 116 7.87 -13.02 11.74
N THR A 117 9.02 -12.40 11.50
CA THR A 117 9.59 -11.36 12.33
C THR A 117 9.96 -10.20 11.40
N ARG A 118 9.37 -9.01 11.61
CA ARG A 118 9.50 -7.90 10.65
C ARG A 118 9.38 -6.53 11.30
N LEU A 119 9.98 -5.55 10.63
CA LEU A 119 9.71 -4.14 10.89
C LEU A 119 8.37 -3.77 10.25
N VAL A 120 7.53 -3.06 10.99
CA VAL A 120 6.18 -2.65 10.57
C VAL A 120 6.06 -1.14 10.69
N GLY A 121 5.46 -0.49 9.69
CA GLY A 121 5.01 0.89 9.80
C GLY A 121 3.74 0.96 10.63
N SER A 122 3.68 1.88 11.58
CA SER A 122 2.54 2.04 12.48
C SER A 122 1.38 2.84 11.86
N ASP A 123 1.63 3.53 10.76
CA ASP A 123 0.69 4.45 10.14
C ASP A 123 -0.14 3.77 9.03
N ASP A 124 -1.43 4.13 8.95
CA ASP A 124 -2.32 3.63 7.90
C ASP A 124 -2.12 4.35 6.55
N TYR A 125 -1.56 5.55 6.58
CA TYR A 125 -1.46 6.45 5.42
C TYR A 125 -0.07 6.50 4.82
N VAL A 126 0.97 6.25 5.61
CA VAL A 126 2.36 6.24 5.16
C VAL A 126 2.77 4.84 4.73
N ALA A 127 3.25 4.72 3.51
CA ALA A 127 3.81 3.47 2.96
C ALA A 127 5.36 3.51 3.03
N PRO A 128 5.98 3.14 4.17
CA PRO A 128 7.39 3.42 4.44
C PRO A 128 8.37 2.58 3.62
N PHE A 129 7.89 1.48 3.04
CA PHE A 129 8.75 0.52 2.37
C PHE A 129 8.68 0.59 0.84
N THR A 130 8.20 1.71 0.30
CA THR A 130 8.21 1.98 -1.14
C THR A 130 9.58 2.46 -1.59
N LEU A 131 9.85 2.35 -2.90
CA LEU A 131 11.08 2.90 -3.49
C LEU A 131 11.16 4.42 -3.27
N GLY A 132 10.06 5.15 -3.45
CA GLY A 132 10.01 6.60 -3.22
C GLY A 132 10.37 6.99 -1.80
N ALA A 133 9.77 6.34 -0.78
CA ALA A 133 10.11 6.56 0.62
C ALA A 133 11.57 6.22 0.93
N SER A 134 12.09 5.14 0.32
CA SER A 134 13.50 4.76 0.47
C SER A 134 14.45 5.78 -0.13
N LEU A 135 14.13 6.35 -1.30
CA LEU A 135 14.96 7.41 -1.92
C LEU A 135 14.91 8.70 -1.10
N GLN A 136 13.74 9.13 -0.64
CA GLN A 136 13.61 10.29 0.23
C GLN A 136 14.41 10.13 1.53
N GLY A 137 14.30 8.98 2.20
CA GLY A 137 15.10 8.68 3.38
C GLY A 137 16.60 8.64 3.11
N ALA A 138 17.02 8.07 1.97
CA ALA A 138 18.42 7.91 1.62
C ALA A 138 19.12 9.21 1.19
N PHE A 139 18.41 10.14 0.56
CA PHE A 139 19.00 11.37 0.00
C PHE A 139 18.61 12.62 0.76
N ASP A 140 17.36 12.73 1.21
CA ASP A 140 16.79 13.95 1.80
C ASP A 140 16.63 13.85 3.32
N ALA A 141 17.06 12.75 3.96
CA ALA A 141 16.80 12.45 5.38
C ALA A 141 15.31 12.49 5.76
N LEU A 142 14.42 12.34 4.79
CA LEU A 142 12.98 12.42 5.00
C LEU A 142 12.38 11.02 5.16
N ASP A 143 12.12 10.64 6.40
CA ASP A 143 11.40 9.42 6.76
C ASP A 143 10.25 9.77 7.71
N GLU A 144 9.06 9.91 7.15
CA GLU A 144 7.85 10.34 7.86
C GLU A 144 7.17 9.20 8.64
N ALA A 145 7.64 7.98 8.51
CA ALA A 145 7.00 6.82 9.11
C ALA A 145 7.41 6.60 10.58
N PHE A 146 6.52 5.98 11.32
CA PHE A 146 6.75 5.47 12.66
C PHE A 146 6.79 3.95 12.62
N TYR A 147 7.67 3.35 13.39
CA TYR A 147 7.98 1.93 13.29
C TYR A 147 7.84 1.20 14.62
N PHE A 148 7.46 -0.06 14.51
CA PHE A 148 7.57 -1.06 15.58
C PHE A 148 7.99 -2.40 14.97
N ARG A 149 8.40 -3.34 15.81
CA ARG A 149 8.69 -4.69 15.37
C ARG A 149 7.58 -5.62 15.78
N ALA A 150 7.22 -6.52 14.87
CA ALA A 150 6.26 -7.58 15.11
C ALA A 150 6.85 -8.94 14.75
N HIS A 151 6.55 -9.96 15.56
CA HIS A 151 6.85 -11.36 15.29
C HIS A 151 5.63 -12.21 15.63
N GLY A 152 5.30 -13.15 14.78
CA GLY A 152 4.11 -13.95 14.98
C GLY A 152 3.66 -14.71 13.75
N ALA A 153 2.38 -15.05 13.74
CA ALA A 153 1.73 -15.74 12.63
C ALA A 153 0.43 -15.04 12.23
N GLU A 154 0.08 -15.18 10.97
CA GLU A 154 -1.15 -14.61 10.42
C GLU A 154 -1.78 -15.53 9.38
N LEU A 155 -3.10 -15.55 9.34
CA LEU A 155 -3.90 -16.10 8.25
C LEU A 155 -4.59 -14.95 7.53
N THR A 156 -4.33 -14.79 6.24
CA THR A 156 -4.97 -13.77 5.42
C THR A 156 -5.82 -14.43 4.34
N VAL A 157 -7.02 -13.89 4.11
CA VAL A 157 -7.87 -14.25 2.98
C VAL A 157 -8.17 -12.96 2.20
N ALA A 158 -7.80 -12.95 0.95
CA ALA A 158 -7.99 -11.81 0.05
C ALA A 158 -8.82 -12.21 -1.18
N PRO A 159 -9.44 -11.24 -1.89
CA PRO A 159 -10.14 -11.51 -3.14
C PRO A 159 -9.19 -12.08 -4.18
N GLY A 160 -9.67 -13.03 -4.98
CA GLY A 160 -8.96 -13.53 -6.16
C GLY A 160 -9.08 -12.59 -7.36
N HIS A 161 -8.41 -12.92 -8.45
CA HIS A 161 -8.37 -12.09 -9.66
C HIS A 161 -9.72 -11.93 -10.35
N SER A 162 -10.68 -12.84 -10.11
CA SER A 162 -12.02 -12.79 -10.72
C SER A 162 -13.01 -11.90 -9.97
N VAL A 163 -12.61 -11.29 -8.83
CA VAL A 163 -13.50 -10.44 -8.04
C VAL A 163 -13.33 -8.99 -8.48
N ALA A 164 -14.25 -8.51 -9.30
CA ALA A 164 -14.34 -7.11 -9.68
C ALA A 164 -15.02 -6.28 -8.57
N GLY A 165 -14.67 -5.00 -8.46
CA GLY A 165 -15.45 -4.04 -7.66
C GLY A 165 -15.18 -4.02 -6.16
N GLY A 166 -14.01 -4.45 -5.70
CA GLY A 166 -13.59 -4.19 -4.31
C GLY A 166 -13.95 -5.29 -3.34
N GLY A 167 -13.20 -6.37 -3.35
CA GLY A 167 -13.37 -7.47 -2.40
C GLY A 167 -12.91 -7.15 -0.98
N VAL A 168 -13.34 -8.01 -0.05
CA VAL A 168 -12.96 -7.94 1.37
C VAL A 168 -11.68 -8.74 1.61
N THR A 169 -10.69 -8.12 2.26
CA THR A 169 -9.53 -8.81 2.82
C THR A 169 -9.73 -9.01 4.31
N ALA A 170 -9.62 -10.25 4.77
CA ALA A 170 -9.67 -10.62 6.18
C ALA A 170 -8.30 -11.10 6.65
N ARG A 171 -7.93 -10.78 7.89
CA ARG A 171 -6.69 -11.23 8.54
C ARG A 171 -7.00 -11.67 9.96
N LEU A 172 -6.52 -12.85 10.35
CA LEU A 172 -6.40 -13.30 11.73
C LEU A 172 -4.92 -13.28 12.09
N PHE A 173 -4.57 -12.86 13.29
CA PHE A 173 -3.17 -12.76 13.69
C PHE A 173 -2.97 -13.07 15.17
N ALA A 174 -1.78 -13.60 15.46
CA ALA A 174 -1.22 -13.69 16.79
C ALA A 174 0.22 -13.19 16.73
N GLU A 175 0.49 -12.05 17.39
CA GLU A 175 1.79 -11.38 17.26
C GLU A 175 2.30 -10.79 18.57
N GLY A 176 3.61 -10.93 18.81
CA GLY A 176 4.35 -10.15 19.79
C GLY A 176 4.83 -8.85 19.14
N GLN A 177 4.80 -7.76 19.89
CA GLN A 177 5.13 -6.42 19.42
C GLN A 177 6.10 -5.74 20.37
N HIS A 178 7.05 -4.97 19.83
CA HIS A 178 7.99 -4.15 20.62
C HIS A 178 8.48 -2.95 19.82
N GLY A 179 9.07 -1.98 20.51
CA GLY A 179 9.58 -0.76 19.89
C GLY A 179 10.71 -1.03 18.91
N ALA A 180 10.85 -0.15 17.93
CA ALA A 180 11.94 -0.13 16.97
C ALA A 180 12.71 1.19 17.10
N ALA A 181 13.97 1.16 17.53
CA ALA A 181 14.79 2.36 17.68
C ALA A 181 15.37 2.81 16.34
N ALA A 182 15.35 4.11 16.05
CA ALA A 182 16.06 4.70 14.93
C ALA A 182 17.57 4.53 15.15
N ARG A 183 18.22 3.80 14.25
CA ARG A 183 19.66 3.48 14.32
C ARG A 183 20.47 4.16 13.21
N ALA A 184 19.86 4.45 12.06
CA ALA A 184 20.51 5.17 10.98
C ALA A 184 20.56 6.66 11.32
N ARG A 185 21.76 7.22 11.36
CA ARG A 185 21.99 8.64 11.58
C ARG A 185 22.47 9.38 10.35
N THR A 186 23.00 8.61 9.38
CA THR A 186 23.58 9.11 8.14
C THR A 186 22.73 8.68 6.96
N THR A 187 22.58 9.55 5.99
CA THR A 187 21.97 9.24 4.69
C THR A 187 23.06 8.78 3.71
N LEU A 188 22.66 8.19 2.59
CA LEU A 188 23.61 7.87 1.52
C LEU A 188 24.22 9.15 0.94
N ALA A 189 23.43 10.21 0.80
CA ALA A 189 23.93 11.51 0.34
C ALA A 189 24.99 12.07 1.28
N SER A 190 24.80 11.98 2.60
CA SER A 190 25.79 12.47 3.57
C SER A 190 27.08 11.64 3.59
N LEU A 191 27.03 10.35 3.26
CA LEU A 191 28.23 9.51 3.10
C LEU A 191 29.04 9.87 1.84
N LEU A 192 28.37 10.42 0.81
CA LEU A 192 28.99 10.89 -0.43
C LEU A 192 29.49 12.34 -0.34
N GLY A 193 29.50 12.94 0.83
CA GLY A 193 29.98 14.29 1.09
C GLY A 193 28.95 15.41 0.89
N GLY A 194 27.66 15.08 0.77
CA GLY A 194 26.58 16.03 0.63
C GLY A 194 25.29 15.56 1.34
N GLY A 195 24.25 16.36 1.28
CA GLY A 195 22.94 16.00 1.79
C GLY A 195 22.76 16.14 3.32
N GLU A 196 21.53 15.98 3.74
CA GLU A 196 21.15 16.08 5.15
C GLU A 196 21.38 14.75 5.89
N ARG A 197 21.48 14.87 7.22
CA ARG A 197 21.46 13.71 8.13
C ARG A 197 20.10 13.64 8.79
N PHE A 198 19.71 12.48 9.26
CA PHE A 198 18.56 12.38 10.15
C PHE A 198 18.85 13.27 11.38
N ALA A 199 18.00 14.26 11.58
CA ALA A 199 18.16 15.17 12.69
C ALA A 199 18.01 14.43 14.01
N ASP A 200 18.93 14.67 14.95
CA ASP A 200 18.83 14.18 16.30
C ASP A 200 17.54 14.76 16.93
N GLY A 201 16.64 13.89 17.38
CA GLY A 201 15.42 14.27 18.11
C GLY A 201 14.17 14.49 17.25
N ILE A 202 14.18 14.34 15.93
CA ILE A 202 12.95 14.34 15.15
C ILE A 202 12.35 12.94 15.17
N VAL A 203 11.33 12.81 16.01
CA VAL A 203 10.43 11.67 16.08
C VAL A 203 11.17 10.35 16.23
N ASP A 204 11.93 10.24 17.28
CA ASP A 204 12.33 8.93 17.78
C ASP A 204 11.11 8.01 17.84
N THR A 205 11.36 6.76 17.60
CA THR A 205 10.43 5.65 17.70
C THR A 205 9.28 5.89 18.66
N LEU A 206 8.10 5.47 18.28
CA LEU A 206 6.95 5.43 19.19
C LEU A 206 7.36 4.73 20.50
N PRO A 207 6.90 5.20 21.67
CA PRO A 207 7.10 4.53 22.95
C PRO A 207 6.24 3.25 23.02
N VAL A 208 6.56 2.28 22.17
CA VAL A 208 5.83 1.01 22.07
C VAL A 208 6.23 0.14 23.24
N ARG A 209 5.30 -0.13 24.14
CA ARG A 209 5.48 -1.17 25.16
C ARG A 209 5.52 -2.53 24.51
N ALA A 210 6.43 -3.39 24.95
CA ALA A 210 6.43 -4.79 24.54
C ALA A 210 5.15 -5.50 25.03
N GLY A 211 4.56 -6.30 24.16
CA GLY A 211 3.35 -7.04 24.48
C GLY A 211 2.96 -7.97 23.36
N TRP A 212 1.87 -8.66 23.53
CA TRP A 212 1.32 -9.58 22.54
C TRP A 212 -0.16 -9.28 22.28
N SER A 213 -0.63 -9.62 21.10
CA SER A 213 -2.02 -9.47 20.67
C SER A 213 -2.46 -10.65 19.82
N VAL A 214 -3.68 -11.09 20.05
CA VAL A 214 -4.41 -11.99 19.13
C VAL A 214 -5.63 -11.22 18.64
N GLY A 215 -5.83 -11.20 17.32
CA GLY A 215 -6.88 -10.37 16.76
C GLY A 215 -7.28 -10.73 15.35
N ALA A 216 -8.24 -9.95 14.87
CA ALA A 216 -8.75 -10.01 13.50
C ALA A 216 -8.83 -8.61 12.90
N SER A 217 -8.64 -8.53 11.59
CA SER A 217 -8.92 -7.31 10.85
C SER A 217 -9.65 -7.60 9.55
N LEU A 218 -10.47 -6.63 9.12
CA LEU A 218 -11.18 -6.62 7.85
C LEU A 218 -10.86 -5.34 7.11
N ARG A 219 -10.63 -5.43 5.81
CA ARG A 219 -10.47 -4.28 4.92
C ARG A 219 -11.34 -4.45 3.70
N TRP A 220 -12.18 -3.47 3.43
CA TRP A 220 -13.06 -3.43 2.27
C TRP A 220 -12.80 -2.16 1.46
N ARG A 221 -12.48 -2.33 0.16
CA ARG A 221 -12.13 -1.24 -0.75
C ARG A 221 -13.04 -1.21 -1.97
N PRO A 222 -14.29 -0.74 -1.82
CA PRO A 222 -15.19 -0.59 -2.94
C PRO A 222 -14.80 0.59 -3.85
N THR A 223 -15.17 0.46 -5.11
CA THR A 223 -15.04 1.53 -6.10
C THR A 223 -16.35 1.60 -6.88
N TRP A 224 -16.87 2.80 -7.03
CA TRP A 224 -18.06 3.12 -7.82
C TRP A 224 -17.71 4.16 -8.86
N GLY A 225 -18.35 4.08 -10.03
CA GLY A 225 -18.03 4.90 -11.19
C GLY A 225 -16.75 4.48 -11.89
N SER A 226 -16.38 5.20 -12.92
CA SER A 226 -15.16 4.99 -13.69
C SER A 226 -14.10 6.04 -13.38
N ALA A 227 -12.85 5.77 -13.79
CA ALA A 227 -11.82 6.82 -13.74
C ALA A 227 -12.30 8.01 -14.59
N PRO A 228 -12.27 9.26 -14.06
CA PRO A 228 -12.70 10.43 -14.81
C PRO A 228 -11.67 10.78 -15.89
N LEU A 229 -11.78 10.10 -17.02
CA LEU A 229 -11.03 10.43 -18.24
C LEU A 229 -11.81 11.50 -19.02
N PRO A 230 -11.13 12.39 -19.77
CA PRO A 230 -11.80 13.46 -20.53
C PRO A 230 -12.86 12.97 -21.52
N GLU A 231 -12.75 11.73 -21.98
CA GLU A 231 -13.61 11.11 -22.97
C GLU A 231 -14.57 10.04 -22.39
N ALA A 232 -14.52 9.80 -21.05
CA ALA A 232 -15.37 8.83 -20.39
C ALA A 232 -16.80 9.35 -20.23
N TRP A 233 -17.80 8.45 -20.39
CA TRP A 233 -19.21 8.73 -20.11
C TRP A 233 -19.44 9.13 -18.66
N GLU A 234 -18.73 8.45 -17.73
CA GLU A 234 -18.76 8.75 -16.31
C GLU A 234 -17.63 9.74 -15.97
N ARG A 235 -18.04 10.88 -15.46
CA ARG A 235 -17.13 11.97 -15.04
C ARG A 235 -16.77 11.92 -13.56
N TRP A 236 -17.11 10.85 -12.88
CA TRP A 236 -16.90 10.71 -11.45
C TRP A 236 -16.46 9.31 -11.08
N ARG A 237 -15.72 9.23 -9.99
CA ARG A 237 -15.35 8.00 -9.32
C ARG A 237 -15.37 8.20 -7.82
N VAL A 238 -15.96 7.27 -7.08
CA VAL A 238 -15.93 7.22 -5.61
C VAL A 238 -15.21 5.96 -5.19
N ARG A 239 -14.32 6.08 -4.22
CA ARG A 239 -13.59 4.97 -3.62
C ARG A 239 -13.79 4.99 -2.11
N GLY A 240 -14.06 3.84 -1.53
CA GLY A 240 -14.07 3.62 -0.09
C GLY A 240 -12.87 2.79 0.35
N ASP A 241 -12.42 2.96 1.58
CA ASP A 241 -11.49 2.07 2.27
C ASP A 241 -11.92 1.97 3.74
N LEU A 242 -12.69 0.94 4.05
CA LEU A 242 -13.10 0.62 5.41
C LEU A 242 -12.10 -0.37 6.02
N ARG A 243 -11.56 -0.01 7.17
CA ARG A 243 -10.62 -0.82 7.96
C ARG A 243 -11.17 -1.04 9.35
N LEU A 244 -11.34 -2.29 9.72
CA LEU A 244 -11.78 -2.72 11.04
C LEU A 244 -10.71 -3.62 11.63
N GLU A 245 -10.38 -3.44 12.90
CA GLU A 245 -9.45 -4.30 13.63
C GLU A 245 -9.95 -4.47 15.07
N ALA A 246 -9.88 -5.69 15.59
CA ALA A 246 -10.12 -5.97 17.00
C ALA A 246 -9.07 -6.95 17.51
N ALA A 247 -8.56 -6.71 18.71
CA ALA A 247 -7.56 -7.57 19.33
C ALA A 247 -7.71 -7.61 20.84
N GLY A 248 -7.25 -8.73 21.40
CA GLY A 248 -7.09 -8.97 22.83
C GLY A 248 -5.66 -9.40 23.15
N GLY A 249 -5.31 -9.43 24.43
CA GLY A 249 -3.99 -9.81 24.92
C GLY A 249 -3.45 -8.77 25.87
N SER A 250 -2.25 -8.25 25.62
CA SER A 250 -1.69 -7.13 26.42
C SER A 250 -2.51 -5.86 26.32
N TRP A 251 -3.29 -5.72 25.24
CA TRP A 251 -4.27 -4.64 25.03
C TRP A 251 -5.58 -5.25 24.52
N GLY A 252 -6.71 -4.73 25.01
CA GLY A 252 -8.03 -5.06 24.50
C GLY A 252 -8.62 -3.85 23.77
N TYR A 253 -8.79 -3.92 22.44
CA TYR A 253 -9.30 -2.82 21.65
C TYR A 253 -10.10 -3.27 20.42
N GLY A 254 -10.98 -2.38 19.98
CA GLY A 254 -11.56 -2.34 18.65
C GLY A 254 -11.17 -1.02 17.97
N ARG A 255 -10.85 -1.05 16.69
CA ARG A 255 -10.43 0.11 15.89
C ARG A 255 -11.17 0.10 14.56
N ALA A 256 -11.71 1.25 14.16
CA ALA A 256 -12.36 1.44 12.88
C ALA A 256 -11.81 2.69 12.18
N ALA A 257 -11.57 2.60 10.88
CA ALA A 257 -11.22 3.75 10.05
C ALA A 257 -11.94 3.64 8.70
N LEU A 258 -12.38 4.79 8.19
CA LEU A 258 -13.05 4.92 6.90
C LEU A 258 -12.43 6.07 6.12
N ASP A 259 -12.05 5.81 4.88
CA ASP A 259 -11.70 6.81 3.90
C ASP A 259 -12.74 6.79 2.77
N LEU A 260 -13.23 7.96 2.40
CA LEU A 260 -14.11 8.18 1.25
C LEU A 260 -13.44 9.17 0.31
N GLY A 261 -12.98 8.68 -0.83
CA GLY A 261 -12.36 9.47 -1.87
C GLY A 261 -13.30 9.67 -3.05
N GLY A 262 -13.51 10.92 -3.47
CA GLY A 262 -14.26 11.29 -4.66
C GLY A 262 -13.36 11.98 -5.68
N GLU A 263 -13.52 11.63 -6.96
CA GLU A 263 -12.90 12.31 -8.09
C GLU A 263 -13.98 12.74 -9.06
N LEU A 264 -13.89 13.98 -9.54
CA LEU A 264 -14.83 14.58 -10.48
C LEU A 264 -14.08 15.29 -11.61
N ALA A 265 -14.36 14.92 -12.86
CA ALA A 265 -13.92 15.65 -14.03
C ALA A 265 -14.84 16.86 -14.25
N LEU A 266 -14.24 18.04 -14.22
CA LEU A 266 -14.90 19.32 -14.46
C LEU A 266 -14.63 19.81 -15.90
N PRO A 267 -15.41 20.80 -16.41
CA PRO A 267 -15.15 21.43 -17.70
C PRO A 267 -13.72 22.00 -17.79
N ALA A 268 -13.27 22.27 -19.01
CA ALA A 268 -11.95 22.86 -19.30
C ALA A 268 -10.77 22.06 -18.72
N ARG A 269 -10.86 20.73 -18.68
CA ARG A 269 -9.81 19.82 -18.18
C ARG A 269 -9.45 20.01 -16.71
N TRP A 270 -10.34 20.55 -15.90
CA TRP A 270 -10.19 20.57 -14.45
C TRP A 270 -10.58 19.22 -13.86
N ARG A 271 -9.92 18.84 -12.77
CA ARG A 271 -10.24 17.66 -11.95
C ARG A 271 -10.23 18.04 -10.48
N LEU A 272 -11.33 17.77 -9.82
CA LEU A 272 -11.42 17.87 -8.36
C LEU A 272 -11.28 16.46 -7.76
N ALA A 273 -10.37 16.31 -6.80
CA ALA A 273 -10.25 15.11 -6.00
C ALA A 273 -10.37 15.50 -4.52
N THR A 274 -11.21 14.80 -3.77
CA THR A 274 -11.38 15.03 -2.33
C THR A 274 -11.44 13.71 -1.61
N THR A 275 -10.73 13.60 -0.48
CA THR A 275 -10.78 12.44 0.42
C THR A 275 -11.14 12.91 1.82
N ALA A 276 -12.20 12.35 2.38
CA ALA A 276 -12.59 12.50 3.78
C ALA A 276 -12.25 11.22 4.52
N SER A 277 -11.57 11.35 5.65
CA SER A 277 -11.10 10.24 6.47
C SER A 277 -11.56 10.41 7.91
N GLY A 278 -11.92 9.32 8.56
CA GLY A 278 -12.26 9.29 9.97
C GLY A 278 -11.84 7.98 10.64
N GLY A 279 -11.46 8.06 11.91
CA GLY A 279 -11.05 6.90 12.68
C GLY A 279 -11.40 7.04 14.15
N ALA A 280 -11.85 5.94 14.75
CA ALA A 280 -12.22 5.84 16.14
C ALA A 280 -11.85 4.47 16.73
N HIS A 281 -11.84 4.38 18.05
CA HIS A 281 -11.52 3.16 18.77
C HIS A 281 -12.44 2.92 19.97
N LEU A 282 -12.42 1.69 20.45
CA LEU A 282 -12.98 1.24 21.71
C LEU A 282 -11.88 0.52 22.50
N GLY A 283 -11.96 0.57 23.83
CA GLY A 283 -10.97 -0.08 24.69
C GLY A 283 -9.63 0.64 24.77
N THR A 284 -8.56 -0.11 25.01
CA THR A 284 -7.21 0.44 25.21
C THR A 284 -6.39 0.29 23.93
N LEU A 285 -6.37 1.31 23.09
CA LEU A 285 -5.61 1.32 21.84
C LEU A 285 -4.12 1.55 22.13
N PRO A 286 -3.21 0.62 21.76
CA PRO A 286 -1.79 0.83 21.93
C PRO A 286 -1.25 1.94 21.01
N VAL A 287 -0.21 2.64 21.43
CA VAL A 287 0.32 3.85 20.76
C VAL A 287 0.72 3.58 19.30
N HIS A 288 1.22 2.41 19.00
CA HIS A 288 1.59 2.02 17.62
C HIS A 288 0.40 1.73 16.70
N ARG A 289 -0.82 1.85 17.21
CA ARG A 289 -2.07 1.80 16.44
C ARG A 289 -2.78 3.15 16.39
N TRP A 290 -2.20 4.20 16.98
CA TRP A 290 -2.72 5.55 16.90
C TRP A 290 -2.55 6.12 15.49
N TRP A 291 -3.39 7.08 15.16
CA TRP A 291 -3.25 7.85 13.92
C TRP A 291 -2.28 9.00 14.10
N ASN A 292 -1.46 9.23 13.07
CA ASN A 292 -0.47 10.30 13.03
C ASN A 292 -0.84 11.24 11.89
N LEU A 293 -1.06 12.51 12.18
CA LEU A 293 -1.34 13.54 11.18
C LEU A 293 -0.19 14.54 11.11
N GLY A 294 -0.04 15.14 9.93
CA GLY A 294 1.10 15.91 9.49
C GLY A 294 1.97 15.11 8.52
N GLY A 295 2.74 15.78 7.71
CA GLY A 295 3.53 15.18 6.64
C GLY A 295 2.78 15.09 5.30
N TRP A 296 3.50 14.65 4.30
CA TRP A 296 3.04 14.64 2.90
C TRP A 296 1.79 13.80 2.66
N GLN A 297 1.65 12.69 3.39
CA GLN A 297 0.60 11.71 3.18
C GLN A 297 -0.72 12.06 3.89
N THR A 298 -0.71 13.02 4.82
CA THR A 298 -1.89 13.38 5.60
C THR A 298 -2.22 14.87 5.50
N VAL A 299 -1.68 15.74 6.33
CA VAL A 299 -1.88 17.19 6.27
C VAL A 299 -0.56 17.86 5.87
N ARG A 300 -0.46 18.24 4.59
CA ARG A 300 0.74 18.85 3.99
C ARG A 300 1.09 20.18 4.63
N GLY A 301 2.38 20.51 4.70
CA GLY A 301 2.87 21.74 5.34
C GLY A 301 3.16 21.57 6.84
N HIS A 302 2.86 20.43 7.43
CA HIS A 302 3.13 20.09 8.81
C HIS A 302 4.13 18.94 8.92
N ARG A 303 4.82 18.83 10.04
CA ARG A 303 5.73 17.71 10.30
C ARG A 303 4.96 16.40 10.50
N ALA A 304 5.53 15.28 10.06
CA ALA A 304 4.94 13.97 10.27
C ALA A 304 4.67 13.72 11.76
N GLY A 305 3.43 13.31 12.07
CA GLY A 305 3.00 13.04 13.45
C GLY A 305 2.95 14.28 14.36
N GLU A 306 2.86 15.48 13.83
CA GLU A 306 2.67 16.71 14.61
C GLU A 306 1.42 16.63 15.49
N ARG A 307 0.39 15.91 15.03
CA ARG A 307 -0.75 15.49 15.83
C ARG A 307 -0.86 13.98 15.82
N ARG A 308 -1.10 13.43 16.99
CA ARG A 308 -1.30 11.99 17.19
C ARG A 308 -2.49 11.75 18.10
N GLY A 309 -3.21 10.67 17.82
CA GLY A 309 -4.33 10.32 18.65
C GLY A 309 -4.95 8.98 18.35
N SER A 310 -5.76 8.54 19.29
CA SER A 310 -6.56 7.34 19.20
C SER A 310 -7.91 7.56 18.47
N THR A 311 -8.17 8.81 18.07
CA THR A 311 -9.31 9.23 17.23
C THR A 311 -8.80 10.30 16.28
N MET A 312 -9.32 10.31 15.04
CA MET A 312 -8.92 11.30 14.04
C MET A 312 -10.02 11.58 13.03
N TRP A 313 -9.90 12.73 12.37
CA TRP A 313 -10.54 13.01 11.09
C TRP A 313 -9.64 13.88 10.22
N MET A 314 -9.78 13.78 8.91
CA MET A 314 -9.12 14.70 7.97
C MET A 314 -9.91 14.81 6.67
N VAL A 315 -9.76 15.95 5.99
CA VAL A 315 -10.23 16.18 4.63
C VAL A 315 -9.07 16.72 3.81
N ARG A 316 -8.85 16.10 2.66
CA ARG A 316 -7.83 16.50 1.70
C ARG A 316 -8.49 16.78 0.36
N SER A 317 -8.22 17.92 -0.23
CA SER A 317 -8.79 18.32 -1.52
C SER A 317 -7.70 18.79 -2.47
N GLU A 318 -7.83 18.41 -3.73
CA GLU A 318 -6.93 18.80 -4.80
C GLU A 318 -7.73 19.24 -6.02
N LEU A 319 -7.39 20.41 -6.56
CA LEU A 319 -7.93 20.92 -7.80
C LEU A 319 -6.80 20.97 -8.82
N ALA A 320 -6.84 20.08 -9.80
CA ALA A 320 -5.82 19.93 -10.82
C ALA A 320 -6.31 20.41 -12.20
N HIS A 321 -5.42 20.98 -13.00
CA HIS A 321 -5.74 21.45 -14.36
C HIS A 321 -4.85 20.80 -15.40
N GLY A 322 -5.44 20.34 -16.48
CA GLY A 322 -4.72 19.73 -17.62
C GLY A 322 -4.71 18.22 -17.60
N ALA A 323 -5.80 17.57 -17.18
CA ALA A 323 -5.95 16.11 -17.25
C ALA A 323 -5.53 15.58 -18.63
N GLY A 324 -4.71 14.50 -18.64
CA GLY A 324 -4.11 13.92 -19.85
C GLY A 324 -2.74 14.48 -20.24
N ARG A 325 -2.16 15.44 -19.51
CA ARG A 325 -0.78 15.91 -19.72
C ARG A 325 0.21 15.14 -18.84
N ALA A 326 1.45 15.03 -19.30
CA ALA A 326 2.52 14.34 -18.56
C ALA A 326 2.80 15.01 -17.19
N VAL A 327 2.63 16.32 -17.09
CA VAL A 327 2.77 17.11 -15.86
C VAL A 327 1.53 17.95 -15.66
N VAL A 328 0.93 17.86 -14.49
CA VAL A 328 -0.35 18.50 -14.14
C VAL A 328 -0.15 19.41 -12.93
N PRO A 329 -0.33 20.73 -13.05
CA PRO A 329 -0.36 21.62 -11.91
C PRO A 329 -1.63 21.39 -11.08
N TYR A 330 -1.50 21.49 -9.77
CA TYR A 330 -2.62 21.38 -8.85
C TYR A 330 -2.50 22.36 -7.68
N LEU A 331 -3.64 22.73 -7.13
CA LEU A 331 -3.80 23.39 -5.84
C LEU A 331 -4.31 22.37 -4.83
N PHE A 332 -3.91 22.50 -3.58
CA PHE A 332 -4.42 21.64 -2.53
C PHE A 332 -4.83 22.42 -1.27
N HIS A 333 -5.74 21.84 -0.54
CA HIS A 333 -6.13 22.24 0.80
C HIS A 333 -6.39 21.00 1.65
N ASP A 334 -5.67 20.88 2.76
CA ASP A 334 -5.76 19.78 3.71
C ASP A 334 -6.12 20.33 5.08
N ILE A 335 -7.04 19.67 5.77
CA ILE A 335 -7.39 19.97 7.16
C ILE A 335 -7.61 18.68 7.94
N GLY A 336 -7.17 18.63 9.19
CA GLY A 336 -7.39 17.44 10.01
C GLY A 336 -7.10 17.64 11.47
N TRP A 337 -7.54 16.68 12.26
CA TRP A 337 -7.34 16.62 13.70
C TRP A 337 -7.09 15.18 14.13
N ALA A 338 -6.16 15.00 15.05
CA ALA A 338 -5.98 13.74 15.78
C ALA A 338 -5.78 14.04 17.27
N GLY A 339 -6.36 13.21 18.13
CA GLY A 339 -6.29 13.38 19.56
C GLY A 339 -6.88 12.19 20.30
N THR A 340 -6.92 12.29 21.63
CA THR A 340 -7.64 11.34 22.48
C THR A 340 -8.99 11.93 22.83
N ALA A 341 -10.08 11.20 22.61
CA ALA A 341 -11.41 11.63 22.93
C ALA A 341 -11.50 11.98 24.44
N GLY A 342 -11.99 13.18 24.75
CA GLY A 342 -12.15 13.66 26.13
C GLY A 342 -10.88 14.28 26.77
N ALA A 343 -9.72 14.28 26.10
CA ALA A 343 -8.53 14.94 26.66
C ALA A 343 -8.62 16.46 26.50
N PRO A 344 -8.42 17.25 27.57
CA PRO A 344 -8.35 18.71 27.47
C PRO A 344 -7.07 19.13 26.73
N GLY A 345 -7.16 20.07 25.80
CA GLY A 345 -6.01 20.70 25.15
C GLY A 345 -5.75 20.31 23.69
N GLY A 346 -6.55 19.46 23.07
CA GLY A 346 -6.28 18.93 21.73
C GLY A 346 -7.22 19.35 20.63
N ARG A 347 -7.90 20.51 20.69
CA ARG A 347 -8.88 20.95 19.66
C ARG A 347 -8.26 21.62 18.43
N ALA A 348 -6.98 21.98 18.47
CA ALA A 348 -6.34 22.64 17.34
C ALA A 348 -6.23 21.67 16.15
N THR A 349 -6.84 22.03 15.05
CA THR A 349 -6.70 21.36 13.75
C THR A 349 -5.37 21.73 13.10
N LEU A 350 -4.81 20.80 12.33
CA LEU A 350 -3.78 21.10 11.34
C LEU A 350 -4.47 21.57 10.07
N GLN A 351 -3.89 22.55 9.39
CA GLN A 351 -4.40 23.05 8.12
C GLN A 351 -3.25 23.43 7.22
N GLY A 352 -3.25 22.93 5.98
CA GLY A 352 -2.25 23.24 4.99
C GLY A 352 -2.89 23.54 3.63
N ALA A 353 -2.33 24.50 2.91
CA ALA A 353 -2.72 24.83 1.55
C ALA A 353 -1.49 25.14 0.72
N GLY A 354 -1.54 24.88 -0.56
CA GLY A 354 -0.43 25.12 -1.45
C GLY A 354 -0.70 24.70 -2.89
N ALA A 355 0.37 24.74 -3.68
CA ALA A 355 0.37 24.33 -5.08
C ALA A 355 1.49 23.32 -5.34
N GLY A 356 1.32 22.50 -6.35
CA GLY A 356 2.31 21.50 -6.75
C GLY A 356 2.18 21.08 -8.21
N LEU A 357 3.10 20.21 -8.62
CA LEU A 357 3.11 19.55 -9.92
C LEU A 357 3.01 18.04 -9.70
N ALA A 358 2.11 17.39 -10.39
CA ALA A 358 1.98 15.94 -10.39
C ALA A 358 2.39 15.41 -11.77
N ALA A 359 3.24 14.37 -11.79
CA ALA A 359 3.44 13.59 -12.99
C ALA A 359 2.32 12.55 -13.09
N LEU A 360 1.72 12.40 -14.27
CA LEU A 360 0.79 11.30 -14.53
C LEU A 360 1.58 9.97 -14.54
N GLN A 361 1.19 9.08 -13.66
CA GLN A 361 1.60 7.68 -13.67
C GLN A 361 0.74 6.86 -14.62
#